data_6d8284d30a912f3dca7bfa58daaa242c
#
_entry.id   6d8284d30a912f3dca7bfa58daaa242c
#
_cell.length_a   1.000
_cell.length_b   1.000
_cell.length_c   1.000
_cell.angle_alpha   90.00
_cell.angle_beta   90.00
_cell.angle_gamma   90.00
#
_symmetry.space_group_name_H-M   'P 1'
#
loop_
_entity.id
_entity.type
_entity.pdbx_description
1 polymer ?
#
loop_
_entity_poly.entity_id
_entity_poly.type
_entity_poly.pdbx_seq_one_letter_code
_entity_poly.pdbx_strand_id
1 'polypeptide(L)'
;MAGTTITGVGSGFDTQAIVKSLVDAERAPKQAQINLQSQKATTQLSSIGKIQAALDAFRGALTSMSTDNSFTGLSGSSSDEKVATMTANPGAANGSFSLVVNQLATPSKLSTKSFAGGASTVVNNTTSATKLTISQSGKNFDLSVPAGATLQQVRDSINSQFGTAGLSANILTDSNGSRLILTSTNAGVGSDLTLSGDSGVDTGYTVVTPPQNAKYTIDGIAAESKTNSITDAVSGVSIKLLTVSPTVIANDPNKDNPVRTALTISVSTSATSLKSGVKGFVDTYNALLKAMNAETKVTKDAAGNSIAATLTGDSTMRTLQGAIRNEFNALSGNGTLKSLAQFGITTDQDTGALSIDSKQWDKAVLSNPADINSIFSGKTGLLARLTAATDAYAKPTTGILATRTTSLADSLKNLTKQQTSLDERLTTMQDALTRKYTAMDTLVAQLRQQSNSILGTLSAISKSQSSES
;
A
#
# COMPACT_ATOMS: atom_id res chain seq x y z
N MET A 1 37.27 -19.19 -31.23
CA MET A 1 37.74 -18.63 -32.50
C MET A 1 36.82 -19.13 -33.58
N ALA A 2 35.91 -18.29 -34.06
CA ALA A 2 35.03 -18.61 -35.17
C ALA A 2 35.87 -18.53 -36.45
N GLY A 3 36.21 -19.67 -37.05
CA GLY A 3 36.84 -19.72 -38.35
C GLY A 3 35.89 -19.13 -39.39
N THR A 4 36.26 -18.06 -40.06
CA THR A 4 35.58 -17.56 -41.28
C THR A 4 35.75 -18.58 -42.37
N THR A 5 34.80 -19.55 -42.45
CA THR A 5 34.67 -20.40 -43.63
C THR A 5 34.16 -19.52 -44.77
N ILE A 6 35.01 -19.29 -45.78
CA ILE A 6 34.62 -18.64 -47.04
C ILE A 6 33.69 -19.64 -47.72
N THR A 7 32.39 -19.39 -47.65
CA THR A 7 31.35 -20.22 -48.32
C THR A 7 31.05 -19.68 -49.71
N GLY A 8 30.74 -20.56 -50.66
CA GLY A 8 30.39 -20.16 -52.03
C GLY A 8 31.54 -20.17 -53.06
N VAL A 9 32.73 -20.59 -52.64
CA VAL A 9 33.88 -20.66 -53.58
C VAL A 9 33.70 -21.74 -54.66
N GLY A 10 32.94 -22.77 -54.36
CA GLY A 10 32.69 -23.88 -55.28
C GLY A 10 31.52 -23.66 -56.22
N SER A 11 30.39 -23.25 -55.71
CA SER A 11 29.15 -23.13 -56.48
C SER A 11 28.88 -21.68 -56.97
N GLY A 12 29.44 -20.67 -56.30
CA GLY A 12 29.13 -19.25 -56.56
C GLY A 12 27.83 -18.80 -55.86
N PHE A 13 27.22 -19.63 -55.01
CA PHE A 13 26.02 -19.31 -54.27
C PHE A 13 26.36 -18.92 -52.82
N ASP A 14 25.73 -17.86 -52.29
CA ASP A 14 25.85 -17.52 -50.88
C ASP A 14 25.01 -18.52 -50.05
N THR A 15 25.67 -19.61 -49.63
CA THR A 15 25.04 -20.69 -48.86
C THR A 15 24.60 -20.18 -47.46
N GLN A 16 25.28 -19.18 -46.89
CA GLN A 16 24.87 -18.59 -45.60
C GLN A 16 23.58 -17.77 -45.73
N ALA A 17 23.43 -16.99 -46.81
CA ALA A 17 22.20 -16.24 -47.07
C ALA A 17 21.01 -17.20 -47.30
N ILE A 18 21.22 -18.30 -47.98
CA ILE A 18 20.21 -19.34 -48.22
C ILE A 18 19.78 -19.99 -46.91
N VAL A 19 20.75 -20.44 -46.10
CA VAL A 19 20.47 -21.04 -44.77
C VAL A 19 19.72 -20.06 -43.87
N LYS A 20 20.18 -18.80 -43.80
CA LYS A 20 19.52 -17.77 -43.03
C LYS A 20 18.09 -17.55 -43.49
N SER A 21 17.82 -17.45 -44.77
CA SER A 21 16.48 -17.23 -45.30
C SER A 21 15.54 -18.40 -44.99
N LEU A 22 16.02 -19.63 -45.04
CA LEU A 22 15.22 -20.82 -44.68
C LEU A 22 14.91 -20.85 -43.17
N VAL A 23 15.89 -20.54 -42.31
CA VAL A 23 15.71 -20.46 -40.88
C VAL A 23 14.76 -19.34 -40.49
N ASP A 24 14.88 -18.16 -41.11
CA ASP A 24 14.00 -17.02 -40.89
C ASP A 24 12.55 -17.31 -41.35
N ALA A 25 12.38 -18.00 -42.46
CA ALA A 25 11.06 -18.43 -42.95
C ALA A 25 10.36 -19.41 -41.97
N GLU A 26 11.11 -20.33 -41.36
CA GLU A 26 10.59 -21.26 -40.33
C GLU A 26 10.31 -20.53 -39.00
N ARG A 27 11.15 -19.53 -38.66
CA ARG A 27 11.01 -18.71 -37.42
C ARG A 27 9.75 -17.86 -37.45
N ALA A 28 9.52 -17.13 -38.56
CA ALA A 28 8.59 -16.01 -38.65
C ALA A 28 7.16 -16.34 -38.13
N PRO A 29 6.48 -17.44 -38.55
CA PRO A 29 5.11 -17.68 -38.12
C PRO A 29 5.01 -17.99 -36.63
N LYS A 30 5.94 -18.79 -36.07
CA LYS A 30 5.92 -19.17 -34.67
C LYS A 30 6.30 -18.01 -33.76
N GLN A 31 7.31 -17.23 -34.16
CA GLN A 31 7.72 -16.02 -33.46
C GLN A 31 6.58 -14.98 -33.40
N ALA A 32 5.89 -14.77 -34.52
CA ALA A 32 4.72 -13.88 -34.55
C ALA A 32 3.61 -14.34 -33.60
N GLN A 33 3.34 -15.64 -33.56
CA GLN A 33 2.35 -16.22 -32.64
C GLN A 33 2.75 -16.01 -31.16
N ILE A 34 4.02 -16.30 -30.80
CA ILE A 34 4.53 -16.11 -29.42
C ILE A 34 4.45 -14.63 -29.05
N ASN A 35 4.89 -13.74 -29.92
CA ASN A 35 4.87 -12.29 -29.67
C ASN A 35 3.44 -11.78 -29.44
N LEU A 36 2.49 -12.18 -30.28
CA LEU A 36 1.08 -11.78 -30.17
C LEU A 36 0.47 -12.25 -28.83
N GLN A 37 0.72 -13.53 -28.46
CA GLN A 37 0.22 -14.10 -27.21
C GLN A 37 0.86 -13.46 -26.00
N SER A 38 2.17 -13.19 -26.03
CA SER A 38 2.90 -12.51 -24.96
C SER A 38 2.40 -11.07 -24.77
N GLN A 39 2.23 -10.34 -25.86
CA GLN A 39 1.69 -8.97 -25.81
C GLN A 39 0.28 -8.97 -25.22
N LYS A 40 -0.60 -9.88 -25.67
CA LYS A 40 -1.96 -10.01 -25.15
C LYS A 40 -1.97 -10.33 -23.65
N ALA A 41 -1.18 -11.32 -23.22
CA ALA A 41 -1.11 -11.72 -21.82
C ALA A 41 -0.54 -10.60 -20.93
N THR A 42 0.50 -9.91 -21.37
CA THR A 42 1.11 -8.77 -20.66
C THR A 42 0.11 -7.61 -20.52
N THR A 43 -0.61 -7.27 -21.60
CA THR A 43 -1.59 -6.19 -21.56
C THR A 43 -2.75 -6.55 -20.62
N GLN A 44 -3.25 -7.80 -20.67
CA GLN A 44 -4.30 -8.28 -19.77
C GLN A 44 -3.84 -8.29 -18.31
N LEU A 45 -2.60 -8.71 -18.04
CA LEU A 45 -2.01 -8.69 -16.71
C LEU A 45 -1.96 -7.27 -16.13
N SER A 46 -1.51 -6.31 -16.93
CA SER A 46 -1.48 -4.90 -16.56
C SER A 46 -2.89 -4.36 -16.27
N SER A 47 -3.86 -4.66 -17.12
CA SER A 47 -5.26 -4.21 -16.95
C SER A 47 -5.91 -4.79 -15.70
N ILE A 48 -5.70 -6.09 -15.42
CA ILE A 48 -6.19 -6.72 -14.20
C ILE A 48 -5.54 -6.10 -12.97
N GLY A 49 -4.23 -5.83 -13.00
CA GLY A 49 -3.51 -5.16 -11.90
C GLY A 49 -4.07 -3.77 -11.58
N LYS A 50 -4.40 -2.97 -12.60
CA LYS A 50 -5.04 -1.65 -12.40
C LYS A 50 -6.42 -1.78 -11.75
N ILE A 51 -7.22 -2.74 -12.18
CA ILE A 51 -8.56 -2.98 -11.60
C ILE A 51 -8.44 -3.48 -10.18
N GLN A 52 -7.50 -4.39 -9.89
CA GLN A 52 -7.24 -4.87 -8.54
C GLN A 52 -6.85 -3.72 -7.60
N ALA A 53 -5.91 -2.87 -8.02
CA ALA A 53 -5.51 -1.70 -7.24
C ALA A 53 -6.68 -0.73 -6.97
N ALA A 54 -7.55 -0.49 -7.97
CA ALA A 54 -8.73 0.34 -7.82
C ALA A 54 -9.78 -0.31 -6.88
N LEU A 55 -9.95 -1.63 -6.95
CA LEU A 55 -10.84 -2.37 -6.07
C LEU A 55 -10.33 -2.40 -4.63
N ASP A 56 -9.03 -2.55 -4.44
CA ASP A 56 -8.39 -2.52 -3.11
C ASP A 56 -8.52 -1.11 -2.49
N ALA A 57 -8.31 -0.05 -3.27
CA ALA A 57 -8.54 1.32 -2.84
C ALA A 57 -10.00 1.58 -2.46
N PHE A 58 -10.96 1.08 -3.26
CA PHE A 58 -12.38 1.15 -2.95
C PHE A 58 -12.71 0.44 -1.64
N ARG A 59 -12.26 -0.80 -1.44
CA ARG A 59 -12.48 -1.57 -0.21
C ARG A 59 -11.83 -0.92 1.01
N GLY A 60 -10.62 -0.39 0.86
CA GLY A 60 -9.94 0.38 1.91
C GLY A 60 -10.77 1.59 2.34
N ALA A 61 -11.32 2.34 1.39
CA ALA A 61 -12.19 3.47 1.67
C ALA A 61 -13.50 3.05 2.34
N LEU A 62 -14.14 1.93 1.90
CA LEU A 62 -15.32 1.39 2.59
C LEU A 62 -15.02 1.03 4.05
N THR A 63 -13.85 0.45 4.31
CA THR A 63 -13.41 0.10 5.67
C THR A 63 -13.21 1.36 6.53
N SER A 64 -12.51 2.37 6.02
CA SER A 64 -12.34 3.65 6.71
C SER A 64 -13.69 4.31 7.01
N MET A 65 -14.59 4.35 6.03
CA MET A 65 -15.92 4.95 6.20
C MET A 65 -16.80 4.17 7.18
N SER A 66 -16.57 2.87 7.38
CA SER A 66 -17.31 2.07 8.35
C SER A 66 -16.79 2.24 9.78
N THR A 67 -15.53 2.66 9.94
CA THR A 67 -14.89 2.87 11.26
C THR A 67 -14.94 4.33 11.70
N ASP A 68 -14.97 5.27 10.78
CA ASP A 68 -15.17 6.68 11.08
C ASP A 68 -16.67 7.00 11.14
N ASN A 69 -16.99 8.18 11.63
CA ASN A 69 -18.38 8.60 11.87
C ASN A 69 -19.02 9.30 10.64
N SER A 70 -18.57 8.96 9.44
CA SER A 70 -18.96 9.63 8.19
C SER A 70 -20.47 9.69 7.95
N PHE A 71 -21.22 8.71 8.46
CA PHE A 71 -22.67 8.59 8.23
C PHE A 71 -23.53 8.80 9.47
N THR A 72 -22.96 9.09 10.62
CA THR A 72 -23.73 9.33 11.84
C THR A 72 -24.47 10.66 11.83
N GLY A 73 -24.01 11.58 11.02
CA GLY A 73 -24.50 12.96 11.00
C GLY A 73 -24.16 13.76 12.24
N LEU A 74 -23.33 13.21 13.12
CA LEU A 74 -22.87 13.91 14.32
C LEU A 74 -21.59 14.66 14.01
N SER A 75 -21.51 15.88 14.51
CA SER A 75 -20.30 16.70 14.45
C SER A 75 -19.94 17.10 15.88
N GLY A 76 -18.68 16.84 16.23
CA GLY A 76 -18.08 17.36 17.45
C GLY A 76 -17.37 18.67 17.15
N SER A 77 -17.54 19.66 18.01
CA SER A 77 -16.85 20.94 17.92
C SER A 77 -16.31 21.36 19.28
N SER A 78 -15.21 22.12 19.27
CA SER A 78 -14.61 22.75 20.43
C SER A 78 -14.52 24.25 20.19
N SER A 79 -14.86 25.08 21.19
CA SER A 79 -14.70 26.53 21.10
C SER A 79 -13.23 26.95 21.07
N ASP A 80 -12.31 26.09 21.50
CA ASP A 80 -10.87 26.30 21.40
C ASP A 80 -10.17 24.97 21.06
N GLU A 81 -9.96 24.74 19.76
CA GLU A 81 -9.29 23.54 19.26
C GLU A 81 -7.80 23.47 19.61
N LYS A 82 -7.19 24.56 20.08
CA LYS A 82 -5.82 24.55 20.58
C LYS A 82 -5.72 23.91 21.97
N VAL A 83 -6.80 23.99 22.75
CA VAL A 83 -6.87 23.42 24.11
C VAL A 83 -7.33 21.96 24.04
N ALA A 84 -8.42 21.71 23.35
CA ALA A 84 -8.92 20.35 23.18
C ALA A 84 -9.68 20.20 21.86
N THR A 85 -9.54 19.04 21.22
CA THR A 85 -10.39 18.65 20.09
C THR A 85 -11.36 17.56 20.52
N MET A 86 -12.46 17.46 19.81
CA MET A 86 -13.53 16.53 20.13
C MET A 86 -14.02 15.81 18.88
N THR A 87 -14.33 14.53 19.03
CA THR A 87 -14.97 13.71 18.00
C THR A 87 -16.24 13.09 18.57
N ALA A 88 -17.35 13.25 17.86
CA ALA A 88 -18.60 12.57 18.19
C ALA A 88 -18.62 11.18 17.54
N ASN A 89 -18.73 10.14 18.34
CA ASN A 89 -18.80 8.74 17.91
C ASN A 89 -20.27 8.27 17.79
N PRO A 90 -20.54 7.10 17.18
CA PRO A 90 -21.89 6.54 17.15
C PRO A 90 -22.44 6.39 18.57
N GLY A 91 -23.69 6.85 18.75
CA GLY A 91 -24.36 6.82 20.06
C GLY A 91 -24.14 8.07 20.91
N ALA A 92 -23.36 9.05 20.47
CA ALA A 92 -23.34 10.36 21.14
C ALA A 92 -24.67 11.07 21.02
N ALA A 93 -25.12 11.69 22.11
CA ALA A 93 -26.30 12.54 22.11
C ALA A 93 -25.93 14.00 21.82
N ASN A 94 -26.80 14.72 21.12
CA ASN A 94 -26.63 16.17 20.95
C ASN A 94 -26.58 16.86 22.31
N GLY A 95 -25.64 17.76 22.50
CA GLY A 95 -25.46 18.50 23.74
C GLY A 95 -24.21 19.37 23.71
N SER A 96 -24.11 20.25 24.70
CA SER A 96 -22.96 21.10 24.93
C SER A 96 -22.46 20.91 26.35
N PHE A 97 -21.14 20.79 26.51
CA PHE A 97 -20.49 20.56 27.80
C PHE A 97 -19.40 21.58 28.00
N SER A 98 -19.27 22.06 29.23
CA SER A 98 -18.18 22.97 29.67
C SER A 98 -16.97 22.12 30.05
N LEU A 99 -15.84 22.27 29.36
CA LEU A 99 -14.60 21.59 29.67
C LEU A 99 -13.55 22.54 30.20
N VAL A 100 -12.89 22.20 31.30
CA VAL A 100 -11.69 22.86 31.79
C VAL A 100 -10.57 21.85 31.90
N VAL A 101 -9.45 22.12 31.26
CA VAL A 101 -8.24 21.27 31.35
C VAL A 101 -7.30 21.87 32.40
N ASN A 102 -7.18 21.21 33.52
CA ASN A 102 -6.34 21.67 34.63
C ASN A 102 -4.88 21.19 34.51
N GLN A 103 -4.68 19.97 33.99
CA GLN A 103 -3.38 19.31 33.88
C GLN A 103 -3.42 18.30 32.74
N LEU A 104 -2.33 18.17 31.99
CA LEU A 104 -2.16 17.10 31.00
C LEU A 104 -1.54 15.87 31.66
N ALA A 105 -1.85 14.69 31.12
CA ALA A 105 -1.14 13.48 31.43
C ALA A 105 0.28 13.57 30.88
N THR A 106 1.27 13.22 31.73
CA THR A 106 2.67 13.17 31.34
C THR A 106 3.22 11.75 31.52
N PRO A 107 4.12 11.31 30.62
CA PRO A 107 4.82 10.06 30.77
C PRO A 107 6.00 10.21 31.75
N SER A 108 6.45 9.08 32.33
CA SER A 108 7.68 9.04 33.12
C SER A 108 8.90 9.27 32.22
N LYS A 109 9.80 10.14 32.68
CA LYS A 109 11.08 10.39 32.04
C LYS A 109 12.17 10.39 33.08
N LEU A 110 13.21 9.58 32.85
CA LEU A 110 14.37 9.53 33.74
C LEU A 110 15.67 9.82 32.98
N SER A 111 16.67 10.29 33.71
CA SER A 111 18.04 10.56 33.24
C SER A 111 19.01 9.73 34.08
N THR A 112 19.90 9.01 33.42
CA THR A 112 21.02 8.36 34.13
C THR A 112 22.03 9.39 34.67
N LYS A 113 22.99 8.96 35.44
CA LYS A 113 24.19 9.76 35.73
C LYS A 113 24.88 10.21 34.42
N SER A 114 25.72 11.25 34.55
CA SER A 114 26.53 11.71 33.42
C SER A 114 27.78 10.85 33.21
N PHE A 115 28.13 10.60 31.96
CA PHE A 115 29.33 9.88 31.53
C PHE A 115 30.25 10.87 30.79
N ALA A 116 31.38 11.23 31.43
CA ALA A 116 32.27 12.29 30.94
C ALA A 116 32.90 11.97 29.56
N GLY A 117 33.09 10.71 29.20
CA GLY A 117 33.62 10.29 27.89
C GLY A 117 32.61 10.34 26.72
N GLY A 118 31.42 10.92 26.93
CA GLY A 118 30.41 11.06 25.89
C GLY A 118 29.65 9.77 25.56
N ALA A 119 28.99 9.74 24.41
CA ALA A 119 28.16 8.61 23.97
C ALA A 119 28.96 7.30 23.78
N SER A 120 30.25 7.41 23.50
CA SER A 120 31.16 6.27 23.30
C SER A 120 31.72 5.71 24.61
N THR A 121 31.34 6.28 25.77
CA THR A 121 31.81 5.78 27.08
C THR A 121 31.38 4.33 27.27
N VAL A 122 32.33 3.48 27.60
CA VAL A 122 32.07 2.10 28.02
C VAL A 122 31.35 2.12 29.35
N VAL A 123 30.15 1.56 29.40
CA VAL A 123 29.32 1.49 30.64
C VAL A 123 29.46 0.17 31.36
N ASN A 124 29.74 -0.92 30.66
CA ASN A 124 30.08 -2.20 31.25
C ASN A 124 31.59 -2.45 31.14
N ASN A 125 32.32 -2.16 32.21
CA ASN A 125 33.78 -2.38 32.32
C ASN A 125 34.16 -3.76 32.85
N THR A 126 33.19 -4.68 32.97
CA THR A 126 33.44 -6.06 33.44
C THR A 126 33.84 -6.95 32.24
N THR A 127 34.32 -8.17 32.56
CA THR A 127 34.71 -9.18 31.54
C THR A 127 33.54 -10.01 31.03
N SER A 128 32.35 -9.84 31.60
CA SER A 128 31.13 -10.58 31.27
C SER A 128 29.96 -9.65 30.99
N ALA A 129 28.92 -10.18 30.39
CA ALA A 129 27.68 -9.42 30.19
C ALA A 129 27.02 -9.14 31.54
N THR A 130 26.53 -7.91 31.70
CA THR A 130 25.77 -7.46 32.89
C THR A 130 24.30 -7.27 32.51
N LYS A 131 23.45 -7.07 33.52
CA LYS A 131 22.00 -6.93 33.32
C LYS A 131 21.54 -5.52 33.66
N LEU A 132 20.76 -4.91 32.74
CA LEU A 132 19.97 -3.73 33.02
C LEU A 132 18.51 -4.12 33.02
N THR A 133 17.81 -3.95 34.12
CA THR A 133 16.37 -4.12 34.24
C THR A 133 15.70 -2.75 34.25
N ILE A 134 14.82 -2.49 33.31
CA ILE A 134 13.96 -1.30 33.24
C ILE A 134 12.58 -1.77 33.67
N SER A 135 12.06 -1.23 34.77
CA SER A 135 10.70 -1.56 35.23
C SER A 135 9.75 -0.44 34.91
N GLN A 136 8.56 -0.80 34.36
CA GLN A 136 7.49 0.13 33.98
C GLN A 136 6.12 -0.53 34.22
N SER A 137 5.22 0.13 34.90
CA SER A 137 3.83 -0.35 35.09
C SER A 137 3.76 -1.81 35.60
N GLY A 138 4.70 -2.20 36.47
CA GLY A 138 4.78 -3.56 37.02
C GLY A 138 5.38 -4.61 36.06
N LYS A 139 5.86 -4.21 34.88
CA LYS A 139 6.58 -5.08 33.93
C LYS A 139 8.07 -4.79 33.96
N ASN A 140 8.87 -5.84 33.85
CA ASN A 140 10.32 -5.75 33.77
C ASN A 140 10.78 -6.02 32.36
N PHE A 141 11.68 -5.17 31.87
CA PHE A 141 12.35 -5.26 30.57
C PHE A 141 13.84 -5.48 30.84
N ASP A 142 14.28 -6.69 30.66
CA ASP A 142 15.64 -7.13 30.97
C ASP A 142 16.52 -7.01 29.70
N LEU A 143 17.54 -6.16 29.78
CA LEU A 143 18.55 -5.98 28.75
C LEU A 143 19.86 -6.61 29.21
N SER A 144 20.43 -7.48 28.37
CA SER A 144 21.82 -7.94 28.54
C SER A 144 22.76 -6.87 27.92
N VAL A 145 23.68 -6.36 28.76
CA VAL A 145 24.68 -5.36 28.39
C VAL A 145 26.03 -6.07 28.23
N PRO A 146 26.52 -6.32 27.01
CA PRO A 146 27.78 -7.04 26.81
C PRO A 146 28.98 -6.36 27.43
N ALA A 147 30.03 -7.12 27.73
CA ALA A 147 31.32 -6.58 28.16
C ALA A 147 31.83 -5.55 27.12
N GLY A 148 32.31 -4.42 27.62
CA GLY A 148 32.77 -3.32 26.73
C GLY A 148 31.69 -2.53 26.04
N ALA A 149 30.39 -2.77 26.34
CA ALA A 149 29.29 -2.03 25.69
C ALA A 149 29.36 -0.54 26.03
N THR A 150 29.13 0.30 25.00
CA THR A 150 29.08 1.75 25.16
C THR A 150 27.66 2.24 25.48
N LEU A 151 27.55 3.48 25.97
CA LEU A 151 26.27 4.13 26.24
C LEU A 151 25.38 4.17 24.99
N GLN A 152 25.97 4.37 23.80
CA GLN A 152 25.26 4.35 22.53
C GLN A 152 24.68 2.98 22.21
N GLN A 153 25.46 1.90 22.43
CA GLN A 153 24.98 0.54 22.19
C GLN A 153 23.85 0.16 23.14
N VAL A 154 23.90 0.60 24.39
CA VAL A 154 22.79 0.41 25.33
C VAL A 154 21.52 1.13 24.86
N ARG A 155 21.64 2.39 24.42
CA ARG A 155 20.52 3.14 23.82
C ARG A 155 19.90 2.37 22.64
N ASP A 156 20.72 1.92 21.69
CA ASP A 156 20.27 1.23 20.49
C ASP A 156 19.59 -0.09 20.81
N SER A 157 20.13 -0.82 21.79
CA SER A 157 19.56 -2.07 22.29
C SER A 157 18.19 -1.87 22.96
N ILE A 158 18.03 -0.82 23.77
CA ILE A 158 16.72 -0.48 24.37
C ILE A 158 15.70 -0.18 23.29
N ASN A 159 16.03 0.68 22.34
CA ASN A 159 15.11 1.09 21.26
C ASN A 159 14.73 -0.10 20.38
N SER A 160 15.67 -0.98 20.04
CA SER A 160 15.41 -2.12 19.17
C SER A 160 14.58 -3.21 19.85
N GLN A 161 14.81 -3.47 21.15
CA GLN A 161 14.13 -4.56 21.87
C GLN A 161 12.82 -4.12 22.52
N PHE A 162 12.75 -2.88 23.02
CA PHE A 162 11.64 -2.42 23.84
C PHE A 162 10.87 -1.23 23.27
N GLY A 163 11.26 -0.72 22.09
CA GLY A 163 10.56 0.40 21.43
C GLY A 163 9.07 0.12 21.19
N THR A 164 8.74 -1.08 20.72
CA THR A 164 7.34 -1.51 20.50
C THR A 164 6.58 -1.75 21.82
N ALA A 165 7.30 -1.97 22.92
CA ALA A 165 6.71 -2.16 24.26
C ALA A 165 6.49 -0.82 25.00
N GLY A 166 6.84 0.31 24.36
CA GLY A 166 6.56 1.64 24.90
C GLY A 166 7.72 2.27 25.68
N LEU A 167 8.97 1.85 25.43
CA LEU A 167 10.18 2.46 25.97
C LEU A 167 10.97 3.15 24.84
N SER A 168 11.43 4.36 25.09
CA SER A 168 12.31 5.10 24.18
C SER A 168 13.54 5.58 24.94
N ALA A 169 14.71 5.38 24.36
CA ALA A 169 15.99 5.82 24.90
C ALA A 169 16.66 6.82 23.97
N ASN A 170 17.23 7.89 24.53
CA ASN A 170 18.02 8.87 23.78
C ASN A 170 19.26 9.27 24.58
N ILE A 171 20.27 9.85 23.94
CA ILE A 171 21.45 10.38 24.61
C ILE A 171 21.40 11.91 24.57
N LEU A 172 21.48 12.52 25.73
CA LEU A 172 21.64 13.96 25.87
C LEU A 172 23.08 14.27 26.30
N THR A 173 23.75 15.17 25.62
CA THR A 173 25.10 15.61 25.93
C THR A 173 25.10 17.06 26.37
N ASP A 174 25.76 17.35 27.49
CA ASP A 174 25.97 18.71 28.03
C ASP A 174 27.47 18.90 28.38
N SER A 175 27.81 20.02 29.02
CA SER A 175 29.18 20.33 29.44
C SER A 175 29.76 19.32 30.44
N ASN A 176 28.92 18.52 31.11
CA ASN A 176 29.33 17.54 32.12
C ASN A 176 29.43 16.11 31.55
N GLY A 177 29.14 15.92 30.24
CA GLY A 177 29.20 14.63 29.58
C GLY A 177 27.85 14.22 28.93
N SER A 178 27.74 12.93 28.62
CA SER A 178 26.53 12.34 28.06
C SER A 178 25.76 11.51 29.08
N ARG A 179 24.44 11.54 28.98
CA ARG A 179 23.53 10.73 29.82
C ARG A 179 22.47 10.08 28.98
N LEU A 180 22.00 8.92 29.40
CA LEU A 180 20.88 8.26 28.76
C LEU A 180 19.59 8.83 29.34
N ILE A 181 18.70 9.26 28.45
CA ILE A 181 17.34 9.68 28.79
C ILE A 181 16.40 8.56 28.37
N LEU A 182 15.67 8.01 29.33
CA LEU A 182 14.62 7.01 29.10
C LEU A 182 13.27 7.69 29.23
N THR A 183 12.40 7.45 28.27
CA THR A 183 11.04 8.00 28.25
C THR A 183 10.04 6.86 28.04
N SER A 184 9.04 6.82 28.89
CA SER A 184 7.86 5.98 28.71
C SER A 184 6.99 6.59 27.62
N THR A 185 6.37 5.78 26.75
CA THR A 185 5.27 6.23 25.89
C THR A 185 3.92 6.16 26.61
N ASN A 186 3.85 5.42 27.73
CA ASN A 186 2.66 5.36 28.56
C ASN A 186 2.69 6.53 29.56
N ALA A 187 1.64 7.33 29.55
CA ALA A 187 1.45 8.41 30.49
C ALA A 187 0.63 7.97 31.72
N GLY A 188 0.49 8.87 32.69
CA GLY A 188 -0.37 8.68 33.86
C GLY A 188 0.31 7.99 35.03
N VAL A 189 -0.30 8.18 36.18
CA VAL A 189 0.17 7.59 37.47
C VAL A 189 0.29 6.08 37.37
N GLY A 190 1.41 5.54 37.87
CA GLY A 190 1.75 4.13 37.80
C GLY A 190 2.55 3.71 36.58
N SER A 191 2.90 4.65 35.67
CA SER A 191 3.83 4.41 34.56
C SER A 191 5.27 4.82 34.86
N ASP A 192 5.60 4.86 36.15
CA ASP A 192 6.94 5.18 36.65
C ASP A 192 7.99 4.26 36.05
N LEU A 193 9.11 4.87 35.61
CA LEU A 193 10.29 4.14 35.20
C LEU A 193 11.27 4.03 36.35
N THR A 194 11.79 2.84 36.56
CA THR A 194 12.90 2.58 37.51
C THR A 194 13.96 1.72 36.82
N LEU A 195 15.20 1.90 37.27
CA LEU A 195 16.33 1.10 36.79
C LEU A 195 16.89 0.27 37.95
N SER A 196 17.30 -0.96 37.65
CA SER A 196 17.99 -1.86 38.55
C SER A 196 18.92 -2.77 37.76
N GLY A 197 19.84 -3.44 38.45
CA GLY A 197 20.80 -4.37 37.85
C GLY A 197 22.24 -4.09 38.27
N ASP A 198 23.17 -4.42 37.37
CA ASP A 198 24.61 -4.30 37.57
C ASP A 198 25.33 -3.72 36.33
N SER A 199 24.58 -3.06 35.48
CA SER A 199 25.04 -2.57 34.16
C SER A 199 25.89 -1.29 34.20
N GLY A 200 26.01 -0.65 35.38
CA GLY A 200 26.66 0.66 35.53
C GLY A 200 25.82 1.85 35.01
N VAL A 201 24.70 1.60 34.34
CA VAL A 201 23.71 2.59 33.88
C VAL A 201 22.55 2.72 34.88
N ASP A 202 22.32 1.71 35.68
CA ASP A 202 21.22 1.52 36.65
C ASP A 202 21.36 2.34 37.92
N THR A 203 22.53 2.91 38.20
CA THR A 203 22.81 3.67 39.42
C THR A 203 22.92 5.16 39.18
N GLY A 204 22.46 5.99 40.13
CA GLY A 204 22.58 7.44 40.08
C GLY A 204 21.66 8.10 39.05
N TYR A 205 20.58 7.42 38.65
CA TYR A 205 19.57 8.04 37.81
C TYR A 205 18.65 8.97 38.63
N THR A 206 18.05 9.92 37.92
CA THR A 206 17.07 10.86 38.46
C THR A 206 15.80 10.87 37.63
N VAL A 207 14.66 11.03 38.28
CA VAL A 207 13.39 11.25 37.58
C VAL A 207 13.32 12.70 37.10
N VAL A 208 13.31 12.90 35.82
CA VAL A 208 13.23 14.21 35.17
C VAL A 208 11.77 14.70 35.10
N THR A 209 10.86 13.81 34.73
CA THR A 209 9.43 14.07 34.69
C THR A 209 8.70 12.91 35.35
N PRO A 210 8.01 13.12 36.49
CA PRO A 210 7.17 12.10 37.09
C PRO A 210 5.91 11.90 36.19
N PRO A 211 5.39 10.67 36.09
CA PRO A 211 4.14 10.42 35.36
C PRO A 211 2.97 11.03 36.15
N GLN A 212 2.08 11.69 35.43
CA GLN A 212 0.89 12.33 36.00
C GLN A 212 -0.33 12.03 35.16
N ASN A 213 -1.50 11.93 35.79
CA ASN A 213 -2.79 11.88 35.10
C ASN A 213 -3.16 13.24 34.51
N ALA A 214 -3.90 13.24 33.42
CA ALA A 214 -4.67 14.40 33.03
C ALA A 214 -5.74 14.68 34.08
N LYS A 215 -5.90 15.97 34.47
CA LYS A 215 -6.97 16.43 35.36
C LYS A 215 -7.82 17.43 34.61
N TYR A 216 -9.11 17.23 34.62
CA TYR A 216 -10.06 18.09 33.91
C TYR A 216 -11.40 18.12 34.63
N THR A 217 -12.25 19.08 34.26
CA THR A 217 -13.65 19.10 34.71
C THR A 217 -14.56 19.15 33.48
N ILE A 218 -15.67 18.43 33.54
CA ILE A 218 -16.77 18.52 32.57
C ILE A 218 -18.02 18.93 33.35
N ASP A 219 -18.62 20.06 32.97
CA ASP A 219 -19.75 20.67 33.66
C ASP A 219 -19.53 20.83 35.18
N GLY A 220 -18.30 21.18 35.58
CA GLY A 220 -17.89 21.32 36.97
C GLY A 220 -17.55 19.99 37.68
N ILE A 221 -17.79 18.85 37.06
CA ILE A 221 -17.46 17.53 37.63
C ILE A 221 -16.00 17.21 37.36
N ALA A 222 -15.19 17.07 38.42
CA ALA A 222 -13.77 16.71 38.31
C ALA A 222 -13.59 15.25 37.88
N ALA A 223 -12.66 15.06 36.95
CA ALA A 223 -12.30 13.74 36.44
C ALA A 223 -10.79 13.67 36.17
N GLU A 224 -10.27 12.45 36.11
CA GLU A 224 -8.87 12.16 35.77
C GLU A 224 -8.79 11.09 34.69
N SER A 225 -7.74 11.17 33.86
CA SER A 225 -7.42 10.16 32.88
C SER A 225 -5.92 9.89 32.86
N LYS A 226 -5.51 8.64 32.70
CA LYS A 226 -4.09 8.28 32.50
C LYS A 226 -3.53 8.80 31.19
N THR A 227 -4.37 9.15 30.22
CA THR A 227 -3.97 9.62 28.90
C THR A 227 -4.60 10.98 28.61
N ASN A 228 -4.04 11.69 27.61
CA ASN A 228 -4.63 12.92 27.07
C ASN A 228 -5.74 12.63 26.03
N SER A 229 -6.09 11.37 25.81
CA SER A 229 -7.21 10.94 24.96
C SER A 229 -8.26 10.31 25.86
N ILE A 230 -9.42 10.96 25.95
CA ILE A 230 -10.50 10.62 26.86
C ILE A 230 -11.66 10.07 26.02
N THR A 231 -12.07 8.83 26.26
CA THR A 231 -13.10 8.16 25.43
C THR A 231 -14.40 7.88 26.19
N ASP A 232 -14.37 7.92 27.54
CA ASP A 232 -15.47 7.41 28.37
C ASP A 232 -16.08 8.45 29.30
N ALA A 233 -15.64 9.73 29.25
CA ALA A 233 -16.15 10.77 30.15
C ALA A 233 -17.54 11.25 29.75
N VAL A 234 -17.86 11.23 28.47
CA VAL A 234 -19.19 11.50 27.93
C VAL A 234 -19.52 10.38 26.93
N SER A 235 -20.69 9.78 27.06
CA SER A 235 -21.08 8.65 26.22
C SER A 235 -21.02 9.01 24.72
N GLY A 236 -20.27 8.20 23.97
CA GLY A 236 -20.09 8.41 22.54
C GLY A 236 -19.21 9.59 22.16
N VAL A 237 -18.47 10.19 23.09
CA VAL A 237 -17.58 11.34 22.83
C VAL A 237 -16.14 10.98 23.11
N SER A 238 -15.26 11.28 22.16
CA SER A 238 -13.81 11.21 22.36
C SER A 238 -13.25 12.64 22.41
N ILE A 239 -12.50 12.95 23.46
CA ILE A 239 -11.87 14.25 23.69
C ILE A 239 -10.37 14.05 23.68
N LYS A 240 -9.63 14.85 22.92
CA LYS A 240 -8.17 14.88 22.93
C LYS A 240 -7.72 16.20 23.54
N LEU A 241 -7.07 16.13 24.70
CA LEU A 241 -6.47 17.26 25.38
C LEU A 241 -5.13 17.61 24.74
N LEU A 242 -4.90 18.87 24.40
CA LEU A 242 -3.70 19.35 23.71
C LEU A 242 -2.87 20.28 24.61
N THR A 243 -3.54 21.20 25.32
CA THR A 243 -2.91 22.10 26.30
C THR A 243 -3.81 22.28 27.51
N VAL A 244 -3.27 22.83 28.58
CA VAL A 244 -4.08 23.30 29.72
C VAL A 244 -4.91 24.51 29.35
N SER A 245 -6.10 24.62 29.92
CA SER A 245 -6.97 25.79 29.71
C SER A 245 -6.27 27.09 30.18
N PRO A 246 -6.41 28.21 29.43
CA PRO A 246 -5.84 29.50 29.84
C PRO A 246 -6.32 29.94 31.24
N THR A 247 -5.48 30.62 31.98
CA THR A 247 -5.87 31.24 33.26
C THR A 247 -6.72 32.46 33.03
N VAL A 248 -7.78 32.62 33.83
CA VAL A 248 -8.67 33.78 33.77
C VAL A 248 -7.94 35.08 34.17
N ILE A 249 -7.05 34.99 35.14
CA ILE A 249 -6.29 36.10 35.65
C ILE A 249 -4.81 35.91 35.28
N ALA A 250 -4.25 36.82 34.50
CA ALA A 250 -2.81 36.83 34.25
C ALA A 250 -2.08 37.08 35.57
N ASN A 251 -1.15 36.17 35.95
CA ASN A 251 -0.46 36.20 37.25
C ASN A 251 -1.37 35.93 38.46
N ASP A 252 -2.28 34.97 38.37
CA ASP A 252 -3.10 34.51 39.48
C ASP A 252 -2.19 34.22 40.70
N PRO A 253 -2.45 34.81 41.87
CA PRO A 253 -1.68 34.60 43.08
C PRO A 253 -1.78 33.13 43.57
N ASN A 254 -2.85 32.42 43.20
CA ASN A 254 -3.03 31.01 43.49
C ASN A 254 -2.41 30.14 42.40
N LYS A 255 -1.08 30.10 42.29
CA LYS A 255 -0.34 29.39 41.25
C LYS A 255 -0.56 27.85 41.28
N ASP A 256 -0.93 27.29 42.43
CA ASP A 256 -1.13 25.87 42.61
C ASP A 256 -2.51 25.43 42.11
N ASN A 257 -3.50 26.31 42.13
CA ASN A 257 -4.85 26.04 41.62
C ASN A 257 -5.47 27.27 40.94
N PRO A 258 -4.93 27.74 39.83
CA PRO A 258 -5.41 28.96 39.16
C PRO A 258 -6.81 28.75 38.57
N VAL A 259 -7.63 29.79 38.59
CA VAL A 259 -8.93 29.78 37.90
C VAL A 259 -8.70 29.77 36.39
N ARG A 260 -9.21 28.76 35.71
CA ARG A 260 -9.02 28.59 34.26
C ARG A 260 -10.29 28.85 33.46
N THR A 261 -10.10 29.30 32.23
CA THR A 261 -11.20 29.54 31.30
C THR A 261 -11.78 28.23 30.82
N ALA A 262 -13.08 28.06 30.95
CA ALA A 262 -13.79 26.93 30.38
C ALA A 262 -13.92 27.08 28.86
N LEU A 263 -13.77 25.98 28.13
CA LEU A 263 -14.12 25.89 26.73
C LEU A 263 -15.43 25.07 26.60
N THR A 264 -16.19 25.37 25.55
CA THR A 264 -17.40 24.63 25.22
C THR A 264 -17.09 23.58 24.19
N ILE A 265 -17.38 22.30 24.51
CA ILE A 265 -17.40 21.22 23.55
C ILE A 265 -18.85 20.87 23.24
N SER A 266 -19.19 20.63 21.98
CA SER A 266 -20.57 20.42 21.55
C SER A 266 -20.70 19.29 20.55
N VAL A 267 -21.71 18.45 20.75
CA VAL A 267 -22.17 17.48 19.78
C VAL A 267 -23.44 18.01 19.13
N SER A 268 -23.43 18.10 17.83
CA SER A 268 -24.60 18.56 17.06
C SER A 268 -24.82 17.68 15.82
N THR A 269 -26.05 17.64 15.34
CA THR A 269 -26.34 17.03 14.04
C THR A 269 -25.90 17.96 12.92
N SER A 270 -25.11 17.43 11.98
CA SER A 270 -24.57 18.18 10.84
C SER A 270 -24.98 17.53 9.52
N ALA A 271 -25.92 18.15 8.82
CA ALA A 271 -26.29 17.75 7.46
C ALA A 271 -25.10 17.87 6.48
N THR A 272 -24.18 18.81 6.74
CA THR A 272 -22.96 18.98 5.93
C THR A 272 -22.00 17.82 6.12
N SER A 273 -21.81 17.32 7.33
CA SER A 273 -20.97 16.14 7.60
C SER A 273 -21.54 14.89 6.92
N LEU A 274 -22.87 14.67 6.99
CA LEU A 274 -23.55 13.60 6.26
C LEU A 274 -23.32 13.71 4.74
N LYS A 275 -23.48 14.92 4.19
CA LYS A 275 -23.29 15.15 2.75
C LYS A 275 -21.85 14.87 2.33
N SER A 276 -20.89 15.25 3.16
CA SER A 276 -19.45 14.98 2.92
C SER A 276 -19.14 13.49 2.94
N GLY A 277 -19.68 12.74 3.91
CA GLY A 277 -19.51 11.28 3.98
C GLY A 277 -20.09 10.58 2.76
N VAL A 278 -21.32 10.92 2.37
CA VAL A 278 -21.97 10.34 1.19
C VAL A 278 -21.27 10.77 -0.10
N LYS A 279 -20.83 12.03 -0.20
CA LYS A 279 -20.03 12.48 -1.34
C LYS A 279 -18.73 11.68 -1.46
N GLY A 280 -18.02 11.47 -0.36
CA GLY A 280 -16.81 10.64 -0.33
C GLY A 280 -17.08 9.22 -0.83
N PHE A 281 -18.19 8.62 -0.43
CA PHE A 281 -18.62 7.32 -0.94
C PHE A 281 -18.88 7.34 -2.46
N VAL A 282 -19.65 8.31 -2.95
CA VAL A 282 -19.94 8.47 -4.39
C VAL A 282 -18.67 8.66 -5.20
N ASP A 283 -17.79 9.53 -4.75
CA ASP A 283 -16.51 9.81 -5.43
C ASP A 283 -15.62 8.54 -5.49
N THR A 284 -15.57 7.78 -4.39
CA THR A 284 -14.79 6.54 -4.29
C THR A 284 -15.33 5.45 -5.24
N TYR A 285 -16.65 5.28 -5.29
CA TYR A 285 -17.26 4.36 -6.25
C TYR A 285 -17.02 4.79 -7.70
N ASN A 286 -17.22 6.07 -8.00
CA ASN A 286 -17.02 6.60 -9.34
C ASN A 286 -15.56 6.47 -9.80
N ALA A 287 -14.59 6.54 -8.89
CA ALA A 287 -13.17 6.27 -9.18
C ALA A 287 -12.94 4.81 -9.58
N LEU A 288 -13.52 3.85 -8.85
CA LEU A 288 -13.48 2.42 -9.21
C LEU A 288 -14.14 2.19 -10.59
N LEU A 289 -15.33 2.74 -10.78
CA LEU A 289 -16.06 2.62 -12.05
C LEU A 289 -15.26 3.19 -13.23
N LYS A 290 -14.62 4.35 -13.04
CA LYS A 290 -13.75 4.97 -14.06
C LYS A 290 -12.58 4.05 -14.42
N ALA A 291 -11.92 3.45 -13.43
CA ALA A 291 -10.82 2.51 -13.65
C ALA A 291 -11.29 1.25 -14.41
N MET A 292 -12.44 0.69 -14.04
CA MET A 292 -13.05 -0.45 -14.76
C MET A 292 -13.43 -0.09 -16.19
N ASN A 293 -14.07 1.07 -16.39
CA ASN A 293 -14.47 1.53 -17.71
C ASN A 293 -13.28 1.79 -18.65
N ALA A 294 -12.16 2.28 -18.12
CA ALA A 294 -10.93 2.49 -18.91
C ALA A 294 -10.41 1.18 -19.55
N GLU A 295 -10.60 0.04 -18.86
CA GLU A 295 -10.11 -1.26 -19.32
C GLU A 295 -11.18 -2.11 -20.04
N THR A 296 -12.45 -1.68 -20.05
CA THR A 296 -13.58 -2.48 -20.60
C THR A 296 -14.36 -1.82 -21.70
N LYS A 297 -14.42 -0.49 -21.78
CA LYS A 297 -15.21 0.23 -22.79
C LYS A 297 -14.56 0.23 -24.17
N VAL A 298 -15.40 0.22 -25.19
CA VAL A 298 -15.02 0.54 -26.57
C VAL A 298 -14.97 2.06 -26.71
N THR A 299 -13.85 2.58 -27.18
CA THR A 299 -13.65 4.00 -27.50
C THR A 299 -13.58 4.20 -29.02
N LYS A 300 -13.66 5.44 -29.50
CA LYS A 300 -13.41 5.77 -30.90
C LYS A 300 -12.08 6.51 -31.00
N ASP A 301 -11.31 6.20 -32.05
CA ASP A 301 -10.13 6.98 -32.41
C ASP A 301 -10.51 8.29 -33.12
N ALA A 302 -9.50 9.10 -33.45
CA ALA A 302 -9.71 10.35 -34.17
C ALA A 302 -10.32 10.18 -35.58
N ALA A 303 -10.21 8.98 -36.16
CA ALA A 303 -10.81 8.63 -37.46
C ALA A 303 -12.21 8.00 -37.34
N GLY A 304 -12.74 7.86 -36.10
CA GLY A 304 -14.06 7.28 -35.82
C GLY A 304 -14.08 5.76 -35.71
N ASN A 305 -12.95 5.08 -35.83
CA ASN A 305 -12.89 3.62 -35.69
C ASN A 305 -13.05 3.20 -34.23
N SER A 306 -13.75 2.07 -34.02
CA SER A 306 -13.94 1.52 -32.69
C SER A 306 -12.68 0.81 -32.18
N ILE A 307 -12.13 1.28 -31.06
CA ILE A 307 -11.01 0.66 -30.37
C ILE A 307 -11.55 -0.02 -29.09
N ALA A 308 -11.43 -1.33 -29.03
CA ALA A 308 -11.78 -2.12 -27.85
C ALA A 308 -10.67 -2.02 -26.80
N ALA A 309 -11.04 -1.76 -25.54
CA ALA A 309 -10.10 -1.87 -24.42
C ALA A 309 -9.73 -3.35 -24.17
N THR A 310 -8.67 -3.59 -23.42
CA THR A 310 -8.06 -4.92 -23.21
C THR A 310 -9.04 -5.96 -22.65
N LEU A 311 -9.95 -5.54 -21.78
CA LEU A 311 -10.94 -6.40 -21.12
C LEU A 311 -12.37 -6.16 -21.64
N THR A 312 -12.51 -5.61 -22.85
CA THR A 312 -13.82 -5.44 -23.49
C THR A 312 -14.53 -6.79 -23.60
N GLY A 313 -15.78 -6.86 -23.12
CA GLY A 313 -16.57 -8.08 -23.12
C GLY A 313 -16.20 -9.12 -22.04
N ASP A 314 -15.27 -8.80 -21.13
CA ASP A 314 -14.86 -9.70 -20.07
C ASP A 314 -16.00 -10.00 -19.10
N SER A 315 -16.30 -11.29 -18.87
CA SER A 315 -17.41 -11.73 -18.03
C SER A 315 -17.18 -11.42 -16.55
N THR A 316 -15.93 -11.52 -16.08
CA THR A 316 -15.59 -11.23 -14.68
C THR A 316 -15.85 -9.76 -14.35
N MET A 317 -15.49 -8.85 -15.26
CA MET A 317 -15.73 -7.42 -15.07
C MET A 317 -17.22 -7.10 -15.04
N ARG A 318 -18.02 -7.71 -15.94
CA ARG A 318 -19.46 -7.54 -15.95
C ARG A 318 -20.11 -8.08 -14.67
N THR A 319 -19.66 -9.23 -14.19
CA THR A 319 -20.19 -9.84 -12.96
C THR A 319 -19.85 -9.00 -11.74
N LEU A 320 -18.62 -8.47 -11.64
CA LEU A 320 -18.21 -7.56 -10.56
C LEU A 320 -19.04 -6.27 -10.56
N GLN A 321 -19.23 -5.65 -11.73
CA GLN A 321 -20.09 -4.45 -11.85
C GLN A 321 -21.53 -4.76 -11.47
N GLY A 322 -22.06 -5.90 -11.91
CA GLY A 322 -23.41 -6.36 -11.55
C GLY A 322 -23.59 -6.58 -10.05
N ALA A 323 -22.61 -7.23 -9.40
CA ALA A 323 -22.62 -7.47 -7.96
C ALA A 323 -22.68 -6.14 -7.18
N ILE A 324 -21.86 -5.16 -7.55
CA ILE A 324 -21.87 -3.83 -6.90
C ILE A 324 -23.21 -3.10 -7.14
N ARG A 325 -23.72 -3.10 -8.38
CA ARG A 325 -25.01 -2.44 -8.73
C ARG A 325 -26.21 -3.05 -8.00
N ASN A 326 -26.20 -4.35 -7.80
CA ASN A 326 -27.27 -5.03 -7.06
C ASN A 326 -27.35 -4.53 -5.62
N GLU A 327 -26.19 -4.24 -5.01
CA GLU A 327 -26.17 -3.70 -3.64
C GLU A 327 -26.72 -2.27 -3.56
N PHE A 328 -26.59 -1.46 -4.61
CA PHE A 328 -27.18 -0.11 -4.64
C PHE A 328 -28.70 -0.13 -4.75
N ASN A 329 -29.25 -1.13 -5.41
CA ASN A 329 -30.68 -1.27 -5.61
C ASN A 329 -31.38 -1.99 -4.42
N ALA A 330 -30.61 -2.65 -3.56
CA ALA A 330 -31.14 -3.34 -2.40
C ALA A 330 -31.64 -2.34 -1.35
N LEU A 331 -32.83 -2.61 -0.83
CA LEU A 331 -33.34 -1.84 0.30
C LEU A 331 -32.53 -2.16 1.55
N SER A 332 -32.20 -1.14 2.33
CA SER A 332 -31.49 -1.30 3.59
C SER A 332 -31.90 -0.25 4.61
N GLY A 333 -31.56 -0.51 5.87
CA GLY A 333 -31.92 0.36 6.99
C GLY A 333 -33.30 0.08 7.57
N ASN A 334 -33.50 0.59 8.78
CA ASN A 334 -34.72 0.38 9.58
C ASN A 334 -35.61 1.63 9.63
N GLY A 335 -35.22 2.69 8.90
CA GLY A 335 -35.89 3.97 8.90
C GLY A 335 -37.08 4.07 7.93
N THR A 336 -37.55 5.30 7.75
CA THR A 336 -38.59 5.65 6.78
C THR A 336 -38.09 5.58 5.35
N LEU A 337 -36.85 6.10 5.12
CA LEU A 337 -36.18 6.04 3.85
C LEU A 337 -35.22 4.84 3.84
N LYS A 338 -35.35 3.98 2.83
CA LYS A 338 -34.64 2.67 2.75
C LYS A 338 -33.79 2.48 1.52
N SER A 339 -33.72 3.45 0.63
CA SER A 339 -32.93 3.37 -0.60
C SER A 339 -32.13 4.62 -0.85
N LEU A 340 -31.00 4.48 -1.57
CA LEU A 340 -30.17 5.58 -1.99
C LEU A 340 -30.96 6.61 -2.83
N ALA A 341 -31.82 6.12 -3.72
CA ALA A 341 -32.64 6.96 -4.60
C ALA A 341 -33.58 7.90 -3.84
N GLN A 342 -34.12 7.46 -2.68
CA GLN A 342 -34.97 8.30 -1.84
C GLN A 342 -34.20 9.49 -1.23
N PHE A 343 -32.88 9.36 -1.08
CA PHE A 343 -31.98 10.46 -0.69
C PHE A 343 -31.43 11.25 -1.87
N GLY A 344 -31.91 10.99 -3.10
CA GLY A 344 -31.42 11.69 -4.29
C GLY A 344 -30.07 11.18 -4.79
N ILE A 345 -29.61 10.01 -4.34
CA ILE A 345 -28.42 9.35 -4.86
C ILE A 345 -28.87 8.40 -5.96
N THR A 346 -28.63 8.77 -7.21
CA THR A 346 -29.09 8.04 -8.40
C THR A 346 -27.91 7.52 -9.21
N THR A 347 -28.17 6.42 -9.94
CA THR A 347 -27.21 5.85 -10.86
C THR A 347 -27.54 6.33 -12.28
N ASP A 348 -26.57 6.94 -12.94
CA ASP A 348 -26.66 7.28 -14.36
C ASP A 348 -26.77 6.00 -15.20
N GLN A 349 -27.76 5.92 -16.10
CA GLN A 349 -28.06 4.70 -16.85
C GLN A 349 -27.00 4.36 -17.89
N ASP A 350 -26.37 5.38 -18.49
CA ASP A 350 -25.39 5.21 -19.58
C ASP A 350 -23.98 4.92 -19.03
N THR A 351 -23.59 5.65 -18.01
CA THR A 351 -22.23 5.54 -17.46
C THR A 351 -22.15 4.61 -16.26
N GLY A 352 -23.25 4.41 -15.53
CA GLY A 352 -23.32 3.68 -14.27
C GLY A 352 -22.77 4.48 -13.08
N ALA A 353 -22.41 5.77 -13.27
CA ALA A 353 -21.89 6.62 -12.22
C ALA A 353 -23.00 7.01 -11.22
N LEU A 354 -22.62 7.15 -9.95
CA LEU A 354 -23.49 7.71 -8.95
C LEU A 354 -23.44 9.24 -8.98
N SER A 355 -24.58 9.86 -8.77
CA SER A 355 -24.73 11.33 -8.63
C SER A 355 -25.63 11.64 -7.45
N ILE A 356 -25.49 12.86 -6.88
CA ILE A 356 -26.31 13.34 -5.78
C ILE A 356 -27.14 14.54 -6.26
N ASP A 357 -28.45 14.39 -6.25
CA ASP A 357 -29.38 15.53 -6.40
C ASP A 357 -29.43 16.30 -5.08
N SER A 358 -28.82 17.50 -5.08
CA SER A 358 -28.71 18.32 -3.87
C SER A 358 -30.05 18.76 -3.31
N LYS A 359 -31.06 19.00 -4.15
CA LYS A 359 -32.40 19.44 -3.67
C LYS A 359 -33.14 18.30 -2.97
N GLN A 360 -33.12 17.11 -3.57
CA GLN A 360 -33.73 15.93 -2.99
C GLN A 360 -32.99 15.48 -1.72
N TRP A 361 -31.64 15.55 -1.75
CA TRP A 361 -30.80 15.30 -0.59
C TRP A 361 -31.15 16.19 0.59
N ASP A 362 -31.13 17.52 0.39
CA ASP A 362 -31.38 18.48 1.47
C ASP A 362 -32.76 18.27 2.09
N LYS A 363 -33.80 17.99 1.28
CA LYS A 363 -35.14 17.67 1.77
C LYS A 363 -35.19 16.37 2.57
N ALA A 364 -34.53 15.31 2.08
CA ALA A 364 -34.53 13.99 2.74
C ALA A 364 -33.79 14.01 4.08
N VAL A 365 -32.62 14.66 4.13
CA VAL A 365 -31.77 14.76 5.34
C VAL A 365 -32.40 15.64 6.42
N LEU A 366 -33.11 16.73 6.06
CA LEU A 366 -33.80 17.56 7.03
C LEU A 366 -34.89 16.77 7.79
N SER A 367 -35.56 15.86 7.10
CA SER A 367 -36.65 15.08 7.70
C SER A 367 -36.17 13.79 8.38
N ASN A 368 -35.15 13.13 7.83
CA ASN A 368 -34.73 11.78 8.25
C ASN A 368 -33.18 11.62 8.27
N PRO A 369 -32.44 12.42 9.04
CA PRO A 369 -30.98 12.37 9.04
C PRO A 369 -30.42 11.02 9.57
N ALA A 370 -31.11 10.37 10.52
CA ALA A 370 -30.69 9.11 11.10
C ALA A 370 -30.79 7.92 10.13
N ASP A 371 -31.66 8.04 9.09
CA ASP A 371 -31.87 6.96 8.14
C ASP A 371 -30.64 6.72 7.27
N ILE A 372 -29.83 7.77 6.99
CA ILE A 372 -28.55 7.66 6.27
C ILE A 372 -27.61 6.69 6.99
N ASN A 373 -27.44 6.86 8.30
CA ASN A 373 -26.59 5.95 9.07
C ASN A 373 -27.08 4.50 8.98
N SER A 374 -28.41 4.29 9.08
CA SER A 374 -28.98 2.95 9.01
C SER A 374 -28.82 2.28 7.63
N ILE A 375 -28.76 3.07 6.55
CA ILE A 375 -28.52 2.57 5.19
C ILE A 375 -27.05 2.19 4.98
N PHE A 376 -26.12 3.03 5.41
CA PHE A 376 -24.70 2.85 5.13
C PHE A 376 -23.99 1.95 6.15
N SER A 377 -24.32 2.08 7.43
CA SER A 377 -23.55 1.51 8.55
C SER A 377 -24.14 0.20 9.07
N GLY A 378 -23.36 -0.50 9.89
CA GLY A 378 -23.76 -1.76 10.53
C GLY A 378 -23.53 -2.99 9.66
N LYS A 379 -23.82 -4.18 10.24
CA LYS A 379 -23.53 -5.48 9.59
C LYS A 379 -24.35 -5.73 8.30
N THR A 380 -25.50 -5.12 8.20
CA THR A 380 -26.42 -5.21 7.04
C THR A 380 -26.44 -3.93 6.20
N GLY A 381 -25.63 -2.93 6.58
CA GLY A 381 -25.51 -1.68 5.87
C GLY A 381 -24.79 -1.83 4.53
N LEU A 382 -24.95 -0.84 3.67
CA LEU A 382 -24.40 -0.83 2.31
C LEU A 382 -22.88 -1.06 2.27
N LEU A 383 -22.13 -0.46 3.21
CA LEU A 383 -20.67 -0.63 3.25
C LEU A 383 -20.26 -2.08 3.50
N ALA A 384 -20.92 -2.76 4.44
CA ALA A 384 -20.65 -4.16 4.75
C ALA A 384 -21.04 -5.07 3.58
N ARG A 385 -22.20 -4.82 2.94
CA ARG A 385 -22.67 -5.59 1.79
C ARG A 385 -21.76 -5.43 0.57
N LEU A 386 -21.31 -4.20 0.25
CA LEU A 386 -20.36 -3.96 -0.82
C LEU A 386 -19.00 -4.64 -0.57
N THR A 387 -18.55 -4.62 0.69
CA THR A 387 -17.34 -5.34 1.08
C THR A 387 -17.50 -6.84 0.85
N ALA A 388 -18.63 -7.43 1.25
CA ALA A 388 -18.94 -8.85 1.04
C ALA A 388 -19.10 -9.19 -0.46
N ALA A 389 -19.82 -8.37 -1.23
CA ALA A 389 -20.04 -8.58 -2.66
C ALA A 389 -18.73 -8.53 -3.49
N THR A 390 -17.75 -7.78 -3.03
CA THR A 390 -16.43 -7.66 -3.67
C THR A 390 -15.39 -8.65 -3.14
N ASP A 391 -15.65 -9.36 -2.05
CA ASP A 391 -14.69 -10.23 -1.36
C ASP A 391 -14.15 -11.35 -2.24
N ALA A 392 -15.04 -12.01 -3.01
CA ALA A 392 -14.64 -13.07 -3.94
C ALA A 392 -13.63 -12.61 -5.02
N TYR A 393 -13.61 -11.33 -5.34
CA TYR A 393 -12.72 -10.77 -6.36
C TYR A 393 -11.41 -10.26 -5.77
N ALA A 394 -11.42 -9.72 -4.55
CA ALA A 394 -10.32 -8.94 -3.96
C ALA A 394 -9.36 -9.75 -3.07
N LYS A 395 -9.67 -11.02 -2.71
CA LYS A 395 -8.78 -11.83 -1.86
C LYS A 395 -7.38 -11.94 -2.48
N PRO A 396 -6.30 -11.64 -1.73
CA PRO A 396 -4.95 -11.50 -2.30
C PRO A 396 -4.40 -12.75 -3.00
N THR A 397 -4.79 -13.95 -2.54
CA THR A 397 -4.26 -15.22 -3.07
C THR A 397 -5.31 -16.09 -3.74
N THR A 398 -6.55 -16.06 -3.27
CA THR A 398 -7.64 -16.94 -3.70
C THR A 398 -8.75 -16.20 -4.43
N GLY A 399 -8.68 -14.88 -4.51
CA GLY A 399 -9.65 -14.06 -5.23
C GLY A 399 -9.58 -14.29 -6.75
N ILE A 400 -10.69 -14.03 -7.42
CA ILE A 400 -10.80 -14.23 -8.87
C ILE A 400 -9.76 -13.43 -9.64
N LEU A 401 -9.47 -12.18 -9.23
CA LEU A 401 -8.46 -11.34 -9.88
C LEU A 401 -7.04 -11.89 -9.65
N ALA A 402 -6.72 -12.32 -8.42
CA ALA A 402 -5.44 -12.92 -8.08
C ALA A 402 -5.19 -14.22 -8.86
N THR A 403 -6.20 -15.09 -8.94
CA THR A 403 -6.11 -16.36 -9.70
C THR A 403 -5.87 -16.09 -11.19
N ARG A 404 -6.54 -15.09 -11.78
CA ARG A 404 -6.31 -14.70 -13.17
C ARG A 404 -4.91 -14.12 -13.39
N THR A 405 -4.43 -13.31 -12.45
CA THR A 405 -3.04 -12.79 -12.47
C THR A 405 -2.02 -13.92 -12.49
N THR A 406 -2.18 -14.92 -11.62
CA THR A 406 -1.33 -16.12 -11.58
C THR A 406 -1.40 -16.89 -12.89
N SER A 407 -2.60 -17.15 -13.44
CA SER A 407 -2.77 -17.87 -14.71
C SER A 407 -2.12 -17.15 -15.90
N LEU A 408 -2.19 -15.82 -15.96
CA LEU A 408 -1.52 -15.02 -16.99
C LEU A 408 0.00 -15.03 -16.83
N ALA A 409 0.51 -14.96 -15.59
CA ALA A 409 1.94 -15.09 -15.31
C ALA A 409 2.48 -16.46 -15.71
N ASP A 410 1.74 -17.54 -15.44
CA ASP A 410 2.09 -18.90 -15.89
C ASP A 410 2.06 -19.02 -17.41
N SER A 411 1.08 -18.39 -18.07
CA SER A 411 1.04 -18.32 -19.53
C SER A 411 2.28 -17.61 -20.09
N LEU A 412 2.69 -16.49 -19.54
CA LEU A 412 3.91 -15.78 -19.94
C LEU A 412 5.16 -16.63 -19.74
N LYS A 413 5.26 -17.34 -18.62
CA LYS A 413 6.35 -18.28 -18.35
C LYS A 413 6.40 -19.41 -19.37
N ASN A 414 5.23 -19.95 -19.76
CA ASN A 414 5.14 -20.98 -20.80
C ASN A 414 5.52 -20.44 -22.18
N LEU A 415 5.14 -19.22 -22.53
CA LEU A 415 5.55 -18.57 -23.77
C LEU A 415 7.06 -18.32 -23.83
N THR A 416 7.69 -17.96 -22.71
CA THR A 416 9.15 -17.87 -22.59
C THR A 416 9.81 -19.21 -22.85
N LYS A 417 9.29 -20.32 -22.31
CA LYS A 417 9.79 -21.66 -22.58
C LYS A 417 9.63 -22.04 -24.07
N GLN A 418 8.49 -21.70 -24.68
CA GLN A 418 8.27 -21.93 -26.12
C GLN A 418 9.26 -21.14 -26.97
N GLN A 419 9.60 -19.90 -26.57
CA GLN A 419 10.62 -19.08 -27.23
C GLN A 419 11.99 -19.78 -27.17
N THR A 420 12.42 -20.21 -25.98
CA THR A 420 13.69 -20.94 -25.80
C THR A 420 13.73 -22.20 -26.68
N SER A 421 12.69 -23.02 -26.66
CA SER A 421 12.61 -24.24 -27.48
C SER A 421 12.60 -23.94 -28.98
N LEU A 422 12.00 -22.84 -29.41
CA LEU A 422 12.04 -22.39 -30.81
C LEU A 422 13.48 -22.03 -31.21
N ASP A 423 14.17 -21.25 -30.37
CA ASP A 423 15.53 -20.80 -30.66
C ASP A 423 16.53 -21.98 -30.70
N GLU A 424 16.41 -22.97 -29.79
CA GLU A 424 17.21 -24.19 -29.79
C GLU A 424 16.96 -25.03 -31.08
N ARG A 425 15.69 -25.19 -31.46
CA ARG A 425 15.33 -25.93 -32.69
C ARG A 425 15.88 -25.21 -33.93
N LEU A 426 15.78 -23.88 -34.00
CA LEU A 426 16.28 -23.11 -35.13
C LEU A 426 17.80 -23.15 -35.19
N THR A 427 18.52 -23.14 -34.08
CA THR A 427 19.97 -23.35 -34.01
C THR A 427 20.36 -24.71 -34.55
N THR A 428 19.69 -25.76 -34.11
CA THR A 428 19.92 -27.13 -34.60
C THR A 428 19.65 -27.23 -36.12
N MET A 429 18.59 -26.62 -36.60
CA MET A 429 18.24 -26.58 -38.02
C MET A 429 19.30 -25.80 -38.82
N GLN A 430 19.74 -24.66 -38.32
CA GLN A 430 20.79 -23.84 -38.96
C GLN A 430 22.08 -24.63 -39.10
N ASP A 431 22.50 -25.32 -38.07
CA ASP A 431 23.70 -26.17 -38.08
C ASP A 431 23.58 -27.33 -39.09
N ALA A 432 22.41 -27.99 -39.14
CA ALA A 432 22.15 -29.06 -40.08
C ALA A 432 22.14 -28.58 -41.54
N LEU A 433 21.47 -27.44 -41.81
CA LEU A 433 21.45 -26.83 -43.14
C LEU A 433 22.83 -26.32 -43.56
N THR A 434 23.58 -25.68 -42.65
CA THR A 434 24.95 -25.23 -42.93
C THR A 434 25.85 -26.36 -43.35
N ARG A 435 25.84 -27.49 -42.60
CA ARG A 435 26.59 -28.72 -42.96
C ARG A 435 26.16 -29.25 -44.33
N LYS A 436 24.86 -29.33 -44.61
CA LYS A 436 24.33 -29.82 -45.87
C LYS A 436 24.75 -28.98 -47.06
N TYR A 437 24.59 -27.64 -46.94
CA TYR A 437 24.95 -26.71 -48.03
C TYR A 437 26.46 -26.58 -48.23
N THR A 438 27.27 -26.68 -47.17
CA THR A 438 28.72 -26.72 -47.28
C THR A 438 29.19 -27.98 -47.99
N ALA A 439 28.61 -29.14 -47.66
CA ALA A 439 28.93 -30.39 -48.39
C ALA A 439 28.53 -30.32 -49.87
N MET A 440 27.38 -29.73 -50.17
CA MET A 440 26.93 -29.50 -51.56
C MET A 440 27.87 -28.54 -52.30
N ASP A 441 28.29 -27.44 -51.70
CA ASP A 441 29.24 -26.48 -52.30
C ASP A 441 30.60 -27.17 -52.62
N THR A 442 31.09 -28.02 -51.68
CA THR A 442 32.29 -28.81 -51.90
C THR A 442 32.13 -29.78 -53.08
N LEU A 443 30.99 -30.48 -53.18
CA LEU A 443 30.73 -31.41 -54.28
C LEU A 443 30.66 -30.66 -55.64
N VAL A 444 29.96 -29.51 -55.67
CA VAL A 444 29.90 -28.68 -56.88
C VAL A 444 31.30 -28.17 -57.30
N ALA A 445 32.15 -27.76 -56.34
CA ALA A 445 33.52 -27.40 -56.63
C ALA A 445 34.30 -28.53 -57.26
N GLN A 446 34.18 -29.75 -56.70
CA GLN A 446 34.81 -30.97 -57.24
C GLN A 446 34.31 -31.26 -58.69
N LEU A 447 33.02 -31.21 -58.92
CA LEU A 447 32.43 -31.43 -60.24
C LEU A 447 32.89 -30.37 -61.25
N ARG A 448 33.00 -29.11 -60.88
CA ARG A 448 33.56 -28.04 -61.75
C ARG A 448 35.02 -28.26 -62.04
N GLN A 449 35.82 -28.67 -61.04
CA GLN A 449 37.24 -28.98 -61.25
C GLN A 449 37.40 -30.15 -62.21
N GLN A 450 36.57 -31.20 -62.07
CA GLN A 450 36.54 -32.35 -62.97
C GLN A 450 36.12 -31.98 -64.39
N SER A 451 35.08 -31.15 -64.54
CA SER A 451 34.65 -30.62 -65.81
C SER A 451 35.73 -29.78 -66.53
N ASN A 452 36.42 -28.91 -65.76
CA ASN A 452 37.52 -28.11 -66.29
C ASN A 452 38.70 -28.98 -66.70
N SER A 453 39.00 -30.05 -65.97
CA SER A 453 40.02 -31.06 -66.33
C SER A 453 39.70 -31.77 -67.63
N ILE A 454 38.44 -32.20 -67.80
CA ILE A 454 37.94 -32.86 -69.05
C ILE A 454 38.01 -31.87 -70.22
N LEU A 455 37.62 -30.63 -70.05
CA LEU A 455 37.71 -29.59 -71.11
C LEU A 455 39.17 -29.30 -71.43
N GLY A 456 40.06 -29.26 -70.45
CA GLY A 456 41.50 -29.14 -70.68
C GLY A 456 42.08 -30.31 -71.49
N THR A 457 41.67 -31.53 -71.20
CA THR A 457 42.10 -32.73 -71.91
C THR A 457 41.56 -32.73 -73.36
N LEU A 458 40.30 -32.39 -73.56
CA LEU A 458 39.69 -32.24 -74.89
C LEU A 458 40.35 -31.15 -75.70
N SER A 459 40.70 -30.01 -75.11
CA SER A 459 41.39 -28.93 -75.81
C SER A 459 42.86 -29.34 -76.15
N ALA A 460 43.49 -30.16 -75.31
CA ALA A 460 44.83 -30.68 -75.65
C ALA A 460 44.78 -31.69 -76.81
N ILE A 461 43.77 -32.56 -76.83
CA ILE A 461 43.53 -33.47 -77.95
C ILE A 461 43.20 -32.75 -79.27
N SER A 462 42.37 -31.69 -79.18
CA SER A 462 42.05 -30.87 -80.38
C SER A 462 43.30 -30.13 -80.90
N LYS A 463 44.18 -29.68 -80.04
CA LYS A 463 45.44 -29.04 -80.45
C LYS A 463 46.42 -30.04 -81.04
N SER A 464 46.50 -31.28 -80.55
CA SER A 464 47.34 -32.30 -81.13
C SER A 464 46.88 -32.70 -82.55
N GLN A 465 45.59 -32.76 -82.78
CA GLN A 465 45.00 -33.00 -84.12
C GLN A 465 45.23 -31.85 -85.13
N SER A 466 45.33 -30.62 -84.67
CA SER A 466 45.60 -29.45 -85.56
C SER A 466 47.09 -29.21 -85.83
N SER A 467 47.98 -29.96 -85.19
CA SER A 467 49.46 -29.91 -85.49
C SER A 467 49.93 -31.04 -86.36
N GLU A 468 49.06 -31.98 -86.82
CA GLU A 468 49.34 -33.03 -87.75
C GLU A 468 48.72 -32.84 -89.16
N SER A 469 48.11 -31.69 -89.42
CA SER A 469 47.64 -31.27 -90.72
C SER A 469 48.40 -30.02 -91.19
#